data_109d376e9d3312b1cd6ff66e89f5caf6
#
_entry.id   109d376e9d3312b1cd6ff66e89f5caf6
#
_cell.length_a   1.000
_cell.length_b   1.000
_cell.length_c   1.000
_cell.angle_alpha   90.00
_cell.angle_beta   90.00
_cell.angle_gamma   90.00
#
_symmetry.space_group_name_H-M   'P 1'
#
loop_
_entity.id
_entity.type
_entity.pdbx_description
1 polymer ?
#
loop_
_entity_poly.entity_id
_entity_poly.type
_entity_poly.pdbx_seq_one_letter_code
_entity_poly.pdbx_strand_id
1 'polypeptide(L)'
;MEERGPHLPVGQLPGRLMRIDVNAFLGAYPWSRVPGTSPEALLAAMDRVGIDAAWATHLPGLFWRDPTEGNPWLYETCRAHPRLRPVPLVHPGLAHWQDVLNEAVERGAPALRCDPLFFGLQPTGPEMRVLAAACGVAGRPLLMTVRLEDGRQRHPNDVVGELPAAAVRALIRSDSDLRLVITHADRAFIEEVHFGATPAEARRIWWDISWIWGPPEDHLAILLATIGPERFVFGTGQPLRLPENAVAKLDLLDLPAEGRTRIESGNLRDVTAG
;
A
#
# COMPACT_ATOMS: atom_id res chain seq x y z
N MET A 1 -19.87 27.28 12.58
CA MET A 1 -18.84 27.82 11.65
C MET A 1 -17.57 27.07 12.02
N GLU A 2 -17.44 25.84 11.47
CA GLU A 2 -16.31 24.96 11.75
C GLU A 2 -15.16 25.35 10.86
N GLU A 3 -14.05 25.70 11.48
CA GLU A 3 -12.79 25.96 10.81
C GLU A 3 -12.29 24.67 10.18
N ARG A 4 -12.29 24.60 8.86
CA ARG A 4 -11.57 23.58 8.11
C ARG A 4 -10.09 23.73 8.46
N GLY A 5 -9.54 22.73 9.12
CA GLY A 5 -8.12 22.66 9.41
C GLY A 5 -7.30 22.77 8.11
N PRO A 6 -6.09 23.33 8.19
CA PRO A 6 -5.30 23.62 6.99
C PRO A 6 -4.99 22.36 6.22
N HIS A 7 -5.50 22.25 4.99
CA HIS A 7 -4.92 21.40 3.95
C HIS A 7 -3.49 21.89 3.76
N LEU A 8 -2.52 21.14 4.30
CA LEU A 8 -1.13 21.36 3.94
C LEU A 8 -1.00 20.99 2.45
N PRO A 9 -0.67 21.96 1.59
CA PRO A 9 -0.35 21.64 0.21
C PRO A 9 0.83 20.66 0.21
N VAL A 10 0.84 19.73 -0.73
CA VAL A 10 2.04 18.96 -1.11
C VAL A 10 2.99 19.98 -1.75
N GLY A 11 3.66 20.77 -0.92
CA GLY A 11 4.47 21.94 -1.30
C GLY A 11 5.85 21.82 -0.68
N GLN A 12 6.76 21.50 -1.53
CA GLN A 12 8.21 21.67 -1.57
C GLN A 12 8.83 22.44 -0.41
N LEU A 13 9.56 21.72 0.42
CA LEU A 13 10.75 22.27 1.07
C LEU A 13 11.84 22.34 -0.02
N PRO A 14 12.48 23.48 -0.26
CA PRO A 14 13.48 23.62 -1.30
C PRO A 14 14.70 22.75 -0.95
N GLY A 15 14.97 21.73 -1.77
CA GLY A 15 16.24 20.99 -1.80
C GLY A 15 16.24 19.56 -1.28
N ARG A 16 15.20 19.05 -0.60
CA ARG A 16 15.12 17.65 -0.17
C ARG A 16 14.01 16.91 -0.92
N LEU A 17 14.37 15.78 -1.53
CA LEU A 17 13.40 14.86 -2.12
C LEU A 17 12.50 14.31 -1.00
N MET A 18 11.18 14.44 -1.16
CA MET A 18 10.22 13.90 -0.23
C MET A 18 10.14 12.38 -0.44
N ARG A 19 10.20 11.59 0.64
CA ARG A 19 10.02 10.14 0.62
C ARG A 19 8.75 9.79 1.36
N ILE A 20 7.81 9.13 0.67
CA ILE A 20 6.51 8.72 1.22
C ILE A 20 6.41 7.20 1.17
N ASP A 21 6.28 6.59 2.34
CA ASP A 21 6.04 5.15 2.49
C ASP A 21 4.56 4.84 2.28
N VAL A 22 4.20 4.11 1.23
CA VAL A 22 2.80 3.75 0.92
C VAL A 22 2.32 2.49 1.63
N ASN A 23 3.19 1.82 2.39
CA ASN A 23 2.89 0.52 2.98
C ASN A 23 3.48 0.39 4.39
N ALA A 24 2.85 1.07 5.34
CA ALA A 24 3.17 0.96 6.75
C ALA A 24 1.96 0.45 7.54
N PHE A 25 2.22 -0.22 8.65
CA PHE A 25 1.19 -0.76 9.53
C PHE A 25 1.35 -0.24 10.96
N LEU A 26 0.21 -0.11 11.64
CA LEU A 26 0.10 0.25 13.05
C LEU A 26 -0.67 -0.82 13.82
N GLY A 27 -0.29 -1.05 15.07
CA GLY A 27 -0.91 -2.04 15.94
C GLY A 27 -0.19 -3.39 15.94
N ALA A 28 -0.49 -4.20 16.94
CA ALA A 28 0.20 -5.45 17.21
C ALA A 28 -0.05 -6.51 16.12
N TYR A 29 1.01 -7.23 15.73
CA TYR A 29 0.87 -8.42 14.91
C TYR A 29 0.44 -9.61 15.78
N PRO A 30 -0.62 -10.37 15.43
CA PRO A 30 -1.20 -11.33 16.35
C PRO A 30 -0.35 -12.61 16.53
N TRP A 31 0.52 -12.93 15.56
CA TRP A 31 1.23 -14.22 15.52
C TRP A 31 2.62 -14.19 16.12
N SER A 32 3.22 -13.01 16.25
CA SER A 32 4.54 -12.84 16.84
C SER A 32 4.71 -11.46 17.44
N ARG A 33 5.65 -11.35 18.40
CA ARG A 33 6.01 -10.05 18.95
C ARG A 33 6.88 -9.27 17.98
N VAL A 34 6.27 -8.35 17.26
CA VAL A 34 6.96 -7.43 16.36
C VAL A 34 7.20 -6.11 17.10
N PRO A 35 8.45 -5.59 17.17
CA PRO A 35 8.72 -4.27 17.73
C PRO A 35 8.26 -3.16 16.78
N GLY A 36 8.05 -1.94 17.30
CA GLY A 36 7.79 -0.79 16.43
C GLY A 36 6.35 -0.64 15.94
N THR A 37 5.38 -1.25 16.63
CA THR A 37 3.95 -1.27 16.21
C THR A 37 3.16 -0.05 16.69
N SER A 38 3.73 0.81 17.57
CA SER A 38 3.07 2.04 18.00
C SER A 38 3.32 3.20 17.04
N PRO A 39 2.45 4.23 17.03
CA PRO A 39 2.66 5.43 16.21
C PRO A 39 4.01 6.11 16.46
N GLU A 40 4.42 6.24 17.71
CA GLU A 40 5.68 6.89 18.10
C GLU A 40 6.89 6.08 17.60
N ALA A 41 6.82 4.76 17.70
CA ALA A 41 7.89 3.87 17.24
C ALA A 41 7.98 3.88 15.70
N LEU A 42 6.85 3.95 15.01
CA LEU A 42 6.80 4.11 13.55
C LEU A 42 7.43 5.44 13.14
N LEU A 43 7.06 6.54 13.78
CA LEU A 43 7.65 7.86 13.50
C LEU A 43 9.15 7.89 13.79
N ALA A 44 9.60 7.29 14.88
CA ALA A 44 11.03 7.18 15.17
C ALA A 44 11.79 6.36 14.11
N ALA A 45 11.18 5.29 13.59
CA ALA A 45 11.76 4.53 12.49
C ALA A 45 11.81 5.36 11.19
N MET A 46 10.76 6.13 10.89
CA MET A 46 10.72 7.05 9.75
C MET A 46 11.83 8.10 9.84
N ASP A 47 12.02 8.71 11.03
CA ASP A 47 13.08 9.71 11.26
C ASP A 47 14.47 9.12 11.03
N ARG A 48 14.71 7.91 11.52
CA ARG A 48 15.99 7.21 11.39
C ARG A 48 16.41 6.99 9.94
N VAL A 49 15.46 6.73 9.03
CA VAL A 49 15.74 6.44 7.61
C VAL A 49 15.29 7.54 6.64
N GLY A 50 14.84 8.67 7.15
CA GLY A 50 14.48 9.83 6.34
C GLY A 50 13.20 9.65 5.53
N ILE A 51 12.17 9.04 6.11
CA ILE A 51 10.81 8.97 5.55
C ILE A 51 10.02 10.19 6.05
N ASP A 52 9.43 10.96 5.15
CA ASP A 52 8.73 12.20 5.49
C ASP A 52 7.28 11.97 5.89
N ALA A 53 6.60 11.04 5.22
CA ALA A 53 5.23 10.65 5.53
C ALA A 53 5.00 9.16 5.26
N ALA A 54 3.96 8.57 5.88
CA ALA A 54 3.59 7.19 5.63
C ALA A 54 2.07 7.03 5.50
N TRP A 55 1.66 6.16 4.60
CA TRP A 55 0.30 5.62 4.52
C TRP A 55 0.21 4.44 5.48
N ALA A 56 -0.64 4.56 6.49
CA ALA A 56 -0.71 3.61 7.58
C ALA A 56 -2.05 2.87 7.59
N THR A 57 -1.99 1.56 7.79
CA THR A 57 -3.16 0.68 7.96
C THR A 57 -3.14 0.05 9.35
N HIS A 58 -4.31 -0.18 9.95
CA HIS A 58 -4.45 -0.89 11.22
C HIS A 58 -4.19 -2.39 11.02
N LEU A 59 -3.01 -2.86 11.43
CA LEU A 59 -2.56 -4.25 11.20
C LEU A 59 -3.47 -5.31 11.85
N PRO A 60 -3.89 -5.16 13.13
CA PRO A 60 -4.76 -6.15 13.76
C PRO A 60 -6.10 -6.34 13.03
N GLY A 61 -6.62 -5.29 12.40
CA GLY A 61 -7.88 -5.35 11.66
C GLY A 61 -7.88 -6.38 10.53
N LEU A 62 -6.72 -6.68 9.92
CA LEU A 62 -6.62 -7.73 8.89
C LEU A 62 -7.03 -9.12 9.41
N PHE A 63 -6.98 -9.33 10.72
CA PHE A 63 -7.26 -10.61 11.38
C PHE A 63 -8.59 -10.61 12.15
N TRP A 64 -9.32 -9.49 12.11
CA TRP A 64 -10.61 -9.37 12.79
C TRP A 64 -11.75 -9.81 11.87
N ARG A 65 -12.84 -10.27 12.49
CA ARG A 65 -14.05 -10.65 11.75
C ARG A 65 -14.65 -9.46 10.98
N ASP A 66 -14.65 -8.29 11.62
CA ASP A 66 -14.92 -7.02 10.96
C ASP A 66 -13.62 -6.19 10.96
N PRO A 67 -12.91 -6.13 9.84
CA PRO A 67 -11.65 -5.40 9.77
C PRO A 67 -11.82 -3.89 9.94
N THR A 68 -13.03 -3.38 9.75
CA THR A 68 -13.31 -1.94 9.76
C THR A 68 -13.41 -1.37 11.17
N GLU A 69 -13.59 -2.21 12.20
CA GLU A 69 -13.63 -1.78 13.61
C GLU A 69 -12.33 -1.08 14.07
N GLY A 70 -11.22 -1.30 13.37
CA GLY A 70 -9.94 -0.61 13.62
C GLY A 70 -9.84 0.79 12.99
N ASN A 71 -10.71 1.14 12.05
CA ASN A 71 -10.62 2.39 11.31
C ASN A 71 -10.82 3.65 12.18
N PRO A 72 -11.77 3.70 13.14
CA PRO A 72 -11.89 4.87 14.01
C PRO A 72 -10.61 5.17 14.79
N TRP A 73 -9.98 4.13 15.36
CA TRP A 73 -8.69 4.29 16.02
C TRP A 73 -7.59 4.77 15.07
N LEU A 74 -7.55 4.23 13.85
CA LEU A 74 -6.58 4.64 12.83
C LEU A 74 -6.74 6.13 12.48
N TYR A 75 -7.97 6.59 12.28
CA TYR A 75 -8.25 7.99 11.96
C TYR A 75 -7.82 8.93 13.10
N GLU A 76 -8.15 8.59 14.34
CA GLU A 76 -7.75 9.39 15.50
C GLU A 76 -6.22 9.43 15.66
N THR A 77 -5.56 8.29 15.47
CA THR A 77 -4.11 8.19 15.51
C THR A 77 -3.45 9.07 14.43
N CYS A 78 -3.93 8.99 13.19
CA CYS A 78 -3.39 9.82 12.10
C CYS A 78 -3.69 11.31 12.29
N ARG A 79 -4.84 11.65 12.88
CA ARG A 79 -5.16 13.03 13.24
C ARG A 79 -4.18 13.61 14.26
N ALA A 80 -3.75 12.79 15.23
CA ALA A 80 -2.75 13.17 16.23
C ALA A 80 -1.32 13.24 15.64
N HIS A 81 -1.05 12.52 14.54
CA HIS A 81 0.26 12.40 13.92
C HIS A 81 0.20 12.75 12.42
N PRO A 82 0.28 14.02 12.01
CA PRO A 82 0.01 14.47 10.63
C PRO A 82 0.92 13.88 9.54
N ARG A 83 2.06 13.29 9.90
CA ARG A 83 2.93 12.55 8.98
C ARG A 83 2.37 11.16 8.61
N LEU A 84 1.41 10.66 9.38
CA LEU A 84 0.71 9.41 9.10
C LEU A 84 -0.60 9.71 8.36
N ARG A 85 -0.82 9.06 7.25
CA ARG A 85 -2.04 9.19 6.45
C ARG A 85 -2.83 7.88 6.54
N PRO A 86 -4.12 7.93 6.92
CA PRO A 86 -4.89 6.71 7.12
C PRO A 86 -5.21 6.04 5.79
N VAL A 87 -4.95 4.75 5.72
CA VAL A 87 -5.46 3.85 4.67
C VAL A 87 -6.39 2.85 5.36
N PRO A 88 -7.69 3.17 5.44
CA PRO A 88 -8.65 2.35 6.16
C PRO A 88 -8.87 1.01 5.46
N LEU A 89 -9.19 0.01 6.26
CA LEU A 89 -9.63 -1.30 5.79
C LEU A 89 -11.07 -1.23 5.32
N VAL A 90 -11.38 -1.86 4.19
CA VAL A 90 -12.73 -2.00 3.65
C VAL A 90 -13.02 -3.45 3.32
N HIS A 91 -14.18 -3.95 3.73
CA HIS A 91 -14.61 -5.32 3.49
C HIS A 91 -15.95 -5.30 2.72
N PRO A 92 -15.94 -5.50 1.38
CA PRO A 92 -17.14 -5.35 0.54
C PRO A 92 -18.24 -6.40 0.78
N GLY A 93 -17.98 -7.44 1.57
CA GLY A 93 -18.98 -8.40 2.00
C GLY A 93 -19.78 -7.96 3.23
N LEU A 94 -19.43 -6.85 3.89
CA LEU A 94 -20.17 -6.30 5.02
C LEU A 94 -21.22 -5.28 4.55
N ALA A 95 -22.37 -5.22 5.23
CA ALA A 95 -23.49 -4.37 4.80
C ALA A 95 -23.15 -2.85 4.78
N HIS A 96 -22.21 -2.41 5.60
CA HIS A 96 -21.83 -0.99 5.76
C HIS A 96 -20.56 -0.58 4.98
N TRP A 97 -20.05 -1.41 4.08
CA TRP A 97 -18.79 -1.13 3.39
C TRP A 97 -18.79 0.17 2.58
N GLN A 98 -19.96 0.58 2.06
CA GLN A 98 -20.11 1.83 1.33
C GLN A 98 -19.95 3.05 2.24
N ASP A 99 -20.42 2.96 3.49
CA ASP A 99 -20.25 4.02 4.49
C ASP A 99 -18.76 4.18 4.82
N VAL A 100 -18.02 3.07 4.91
CA VAL A 100 -16.56 3.08 5.10
C VAL A 100 -15.85 3.78 3.93
N LEU A 101 -16.23 3.49 2.69
CA LEU A 101 -15.70 4.17 1.51
C LEU A 101 -16.00 5.67 1.54
N ASN A 102 -17.24 6.04 1.83
CA ASN A 102 -17.66 7.44 1.89
C ASN A 102 -16.90 8.20 2.99
N GLU A 103 -16.77 7.61 4.19
CA GLU A 103 -15.99 8.18 5.28
C GLU A 103 -14.51 8.37 4.88
N ALA A 104 -13.92 7.39 4.19
CA ALA A 104 -12.54 7.50 3.70
C ALA A 104 -12.37 8.68 2.73
N VAL A 105 -13.33 8.88 1.83
CA VAL A 105 -13.33 10.03 0.90
C VAL A 105 -13.48 11.35 1.65
N GLU A 106 -14.44 11.44 2.56
CA GLU A 106 -14.71 12.65 3.36
C GLU A 106 -13.50 13.05 4.24
N ARG A 107 -12.82 12.06 4.82
CA ARG A 107 -11.62 12.25 5.63
C ARG A 107 -10.35 12.48 4.82
N GLY A 108 -10.43 12.42 3.48
CA GLY A 108 -9.29 12.63 2.60
C GLY A 108 -8.23 11.50 2.70
N ALA A 109 -8.65 10.28 2.97
CA ALA A 109 -7.75 9.12 2.93
C ALA A 109 -7.13 8.98 1.54
N PRO A 110 -5.81 8.76 1.43
CA PRO A 110 -5.13 8.69 0.13
C PRO A 110 -5.51 7.43 -0.66
N ALA A 111 -5.96 6.39 0.01
CA ALA A 111 -6.30 5.08 -0.54
C ALA A 111 -7.21 4.31 0.41
N LEU A 112 -7.74 3.18 -0.06
CA LEU A 112 -8.34 2.13 0.79
C LEU A 112 -7.52 0.85 0.69
N ARG A 113 -7.64 -0.04 1.68
CA ARG A 113 -7.03 -1.37 1.64
C ARG A 113 -8.10 -2.45 1.77
N CYS A 114 -8.02 -3.44 0.88
CA CYS A 114 -8.79 -4.68 0.99
C CYS A 114 -7.88 -5.87 0.68
N ASP A 115 -7.70 -6.73 1.65
CA ASP A 115 -6.92 -7.97 1.51
C ASP A 115 -7.89 -9.16 1.49
N PRO A 116 -8.45 -9.52 0.33
CA PRO A 116 -9.64 -10.37 0.21
C PRO A 116 -9.45 -11.75 0.85
N LEU A 117 -8.26 -12.34 0.77
CA LEU A 117 -8.01 -13.66 1.33
C LEU A 117 -8.08 -13.66 2.86
N PHE A 118 -7.60 -12.56 3.52
CA PHE A 118 -7.73 -12.39 4.97
C PHE A 118 -9.19 -12.22 5.40
N PHE A 119 -10.02 -11.68 4.51
CA PHE A 119 -11.46 -11.45 4.77
C PHE A 119 -12.35 -12.61 4.32
N GLY A 120 -11.76 -13.73 3.86
CA GLY A 120 -12.53 -14.87 3.38
C GLY A 120 -13.29 -14.62 2.07
N LEU A 121 -12.89 -13.59 1.32
CA LEU A 121 -13.51 -13.25 0.03
C LEU A 121 -12.81 -13.93 -1.13
N GLN A 122 -13.56 -14.19 -2.19
CA GLN A 122 -12.99 -14.60 -3.46
C GLN A 122 -12.36 -13.40 -4.16
N PRO A 123 -11.05 -13.38 -4.44
CA PRO A 123 -10.40 -12.19 -5.02
C PRO A 123 -10.96 -11.74 -6.37
N THR A 124 -11.64 -12.65 -7.09
CA THR A 124 -12.34 -12.38 -8.36
C THR A 124 -13.87 -12.35 -8.21
N GLY A 125 -14.35 -12.40 -6.97
CA GLY A 125 -15.78 -12.45 -6.62
C GLY A 125 -16.54 -11.18 -6.98
N PRO A 126 -17.89 -11.22 -6.94
CA PRO A 126 -18.71 -10.06 -7.22
C PRO A 126 -18.47 -8.91 -6.25
N GLU A 127 -18.21 -9.19 -4.97
CA GLU A 127 -17.92 -8.20 -3.93
C GLU A 127 -16.69 -7.36 -4.30
N MET A 128 -15.62 -8.02 -4.75
CA MET A 128 -14.40 -7.34 -5.16
C MET A 128 -14.60 -6.48 -6.41
N ARG A 129 -15.42 -6.93 -7.37
CA ARG A 129 -15.74 -6.12 -8.56
C ARG A 129 -16.57 -4.89 -8.22
N VAL A 130 -17.52 -5.01 -7.30
CA VAL A 130 -18.33 -3.87 -6.83
C VAL A 130 -17.44 -2.86 -6.09
N LEU A 131 -16.52 -3.32 -5.24
CA LEU A 131 -15.55 -2.45 -4.58
C LEU A 131 -14.62 -1.77 -5.60
N ALA A 132 -14.15 -2.51 -6.61
CA ALA A 132 -13.28 -1.98 -7.66
C ALA A 132 -13.96 -0.80 -8.40
N ALA A 133 -15.21 -0.99 -8.83
CA ALA A 133 -15.98 0.05 -9.49
C ALA A 133 -16.22 1.27 -8.57
N ALA A 134 -16.53 1.04 -7.30
CA ALA A 134 -16.73 2.12 -6.33
C ALA A 134 -15.44 2.91 -6.05
N CYS A 135 -14.30 2.23 -5.97
CA CYS A 135 -12.99 2.88 -5.85
C CYS A 135 -12.65 3.70 -7.10
N GLY A 136 -12.94 3.19 -8.30
CA GLY A 136 -12.80 3.92 -9.56
C GLY A 136 -13.60 5.22 -9.56
N VAL A 137 -14.89 5.14 -9.26
CA VAL A 137 -15.78 6.31 -9.16
C VAL A 137 -15.33 7.32 -8.11
N ALA A 138 -14.89 6.81 -6.94
CA ALA A 138 -14.41 7.68 -5.85
C ALA A 138 -13.02 8.28 -6.11
N GLY A 139 -12.34 7.87 -7.19
CA GLY A 139 -10.99 8.29 -7.48
C GLY A 139 -9.97 7.85 -6.42
N ARG A 140 -10.22 6.74 -5.71
CA ARG A 140 -9.34 6.23 -4.66
C ARG A 140 -8.66 4.95 -5.10
N PRO A 141 -7.31 4.88 -5.06
CA PRO A 141 -6.61 3.64 -5.34
C PRO A 141 -6.93 2.59 -4.27
N LEU A 142 -6.97 1.33 -4.69
CA LEU A 142 -7.13 0.19 -3.81
C LEU A 142 -5.77 -0.48 -3.57
N LEU A 143 -5.37 -0.58 -2.30
CA LEU A 143 -4.20 -1.34 -1.88
C LEU A 143 -4.59 -2.80 -1.64
N MET A 144 -3.77 -3.73 -2.14
CA MET A 144 -3.92 -5.17 -1.91
C MET A 144 -2.55 -5.78 -1.62
N THR A 145 -2.50 -6.72 -0.68
CA THR A 145 -1.25 -7.37 -0.27
C THR A 145 -1.17 -8.78 -0.86
N VAL A 146 -0.04 -9.12 -1.47
CA VAL A 146 0.18 -10.49 -1.98
C VAL A 146 0.35 -11.46 -0.84
N ARG A 147 1.20 -11.11 0.14
CA ARG A 147 1.50 -11.88 1.36
C ARG A 147 1.99 -10.96 2.46
N LEU A 148 1.71 -11.27 3.71
CA LEU A 148 2.29 -10.53 4.85
C LEU A 148 3.64 -11.08 5.26
N GLU A 149 3.79 -12.41 5.28
CA GLU A 149 5.01 -13.13 5.66
C GLU A 149 5.43 -14.14 4.60
N ASP A 150 6.71 -14.49 4.61
CA ASP A 150 7.25 -15.61 3.84
C ASP A 150 6.63 -16.91 4.35
N GLY A 151 6.16 -17.76 3.45
CA GLY A 151 5.52 -19.05 3.79
C GLY A 151 6.39 -19.95 4.67
N ARG A 152 7.73 -19.78 4.63
CA ARG A 152 8.67 -20.53 5.47
C ARG A 152 8.72 -20.05 6.93
N GLN A 153 8.30 -18.81 7.18
CA GLN A 153 8.33 -18.15 8.50
C GLN A 153 6.92 -17.92 9.05
N ARG A 154 5.91 -18.19 8.23
CA ARG A 154 4.51 -17.96 8.57
C ARG A 154 4.10 -18.82 9.79
N HIS A 155 3.38 -18.17 10.71
CA HIS A 155 2.83 -18.92 11.86
C HIS A 155 1.83 -19.98 11.39
N PRO A 156 1.82 -21.20 11.98
CA PRO A 156 0.92 -22.28 11.55
C PRO A 156 -0.58 -21.93 11.58
N ASN A 157 -0.99 -20.97 12.42
CA ASN A 157 -2.37 -20.50 12.49
C ASN A 157 -2.70 -19.43 11.43
N ASP A 158 -1.72 -18.86 10.75
CA ASP A 158 -1.92 -18.02 9.57
C ASP A 158 -2.04 -18.92 8.33
N VAL A 159 -3.26 -19.36 8.08
CA VAL A 159 -3.59 -20.28 6.98
C VAL A 159 -3.98 -19.54 5.70
N VAL A 160 -3.90 -18.22 5.69
CA VAL A 160 -4.25 -17.39 4.53
C VAL A 160 -3.24 -17.63 3.40
N GLY A 161 -3.76 -17.93 2.20
CA GLY A 161 -2.94 -18.08 1.00
C GLY A 161 -2.33 -16.78 0.51
N GLU A 162 -1.62 -16.86 -0.61
CA GLU A 162 -1.12 -15.69 -1.33
C GLU A 162 -2.11 -15.25 -2.41
N LEU A 163 -2.20 -13.93 -2.64
CA LEU A 163 -3.06 -13.37 -3.69
C LEU A 163 -2.59 -13.88 -5.06
N PRO A 164 -3.45 -14.52 -5.86
CA PRO A 164 -3.04 -14.99 -7.18
C PRO A 164 -2.83 -13.83 -8.17
N ALA A 165 -1.80 -13.90 -9.01
CA ALA A 165 -1.56 -12.93 -10.08
C ALA A 165 -2.75 -12.80 -11.04
N ALA A 166 -3.40 -13.93 -11.35
CA ALA A 166 -4.62 -13.93 -12.17
C ALA A 166 -5.77 -13.12 -11.57
N ALA A 167 -5.86 -13.04 -10.23
CA ALA A 167 -6.89 -12.25 -9.57
C ALA A 167 -6.66 -10.75 -9.74
N VAL A 168 -5.40 -10.28 -9.65
CA VAL A 168 -5.05 -8.88 -9.92
C VAL A 168 -5.40 -8.51 -11.35
N ARG A 169 -5.05 -9.36 -12.34
CA ARG A 169 -5.42 -9.13 -13.74
C ARG A 169 -6.93 -9.10 -13.97
N ALA A 170 -7.67 -10.00 -13.34
CA ALA A 170 -9.13 -10.02 -13.45
C ALA A 170 -9.76 -8.77 -12.82
N LEU A 171 -9.25 -8.32 -11.69
CA LEU A 171 -9.79 -7.15 -10.99
C LEU A 171 -9.53 -5.84 -11.77
N ILE A 172 -8.30 -5.64 -12.28
CA ILE A 172 -7.98 -4.43 -13.05
C ILE A 172 -8.77 -4.33 -14.37
N ARG A 173 -9.18 -5.47 -14.93
CA ARG A 173 -10.05 -5.55 -16.12
C ARG A 173 -11.50 -5.22 -15.81
N SER A 174 -11.94 -5.43 -14.59
CA SER A 174 -13.36 -5.27 -14.22
C SER A 174 -13.83 -3.81 -14.23
N ASP A 175 -12.88 -2.85 -14.13
CA ASP A 175 -13.19 -1.43 -14.12
C ASP A 175 -12.04 -0.62 -14.75
N SER A 176 -12.38 0.35 -15.63
CA SER A 176 -11.39 1.16 -16.37
C SER A 176 -10.77 2.28 -15.55
N ASP A 177 -11.38 2.68 -14.45
CA ASP A 177 -10.95 3.79 -13.61
C ASP A 177 -10.26 3.30 -12.32
N LEU A 178 -10.36 1.99 -12.04
CA LEU A 178 -9.67 1.37 -10.92
C LEU A 178 -8.16 1.55 -11.02
N ARG A 179 -7.55 1.95 -9.92
CA ARG A 179 -6.09 2.00 -9.72
C ARG A 179 -5.72 1.07 -8.58
N LEU A 180 -4.68 0.28 -8.79
CA LEU A 180 -4.19 -0.69 -7.82
C LEU A 180 -2.79 -0.35 -7.35
N VAL A 181 -2.55 -0.44 -6.05
CA VAL A 181 -1.21 -0.52 -5.47
C VAL A 181 -1.08 -1.91 -4.86
N ILE A 182 -0.22 -2.73 -5.44
CA ILE A 182 0.00 -4.10 -4.97
C ILE A 182 1.26 -4.11 -4.10
N THR A 183 1.10 -4.56 -2.86
CA THR A 183 2.17 -4.57 -1.87
C THR A 183 2.69 -5.99 -1.63
N HIS A 184 3.94 -6.09 -1.21
CA HIS A 184 4.62 -7.34 -0.90
C HIS A 184 4.65 -8.35 -2.08
N ALA A 185 4.74 -7.85 -3.31
CA ALA A 185 4.91 -8.67 -4.50
C ALA A 185 6.41 -8.93 -4.75
N ASP A 186 6.75 -10.16 -5.11
CA ASP A 186 8.07 -10.49 -5.62
C ASP A 186 8.17 -10.29 -7.15
N ARG A 187 9.37 -10.43 -7.69
CA ARG A 187 9.63 -10.24 -9.12
C ARG A 187 8.76 -11.14 -10.00
N ALA A 188 8.65 -12.41 -9.69
CA ALA A 188 7.91 -13.36 -10.53
C ALA A 188 6.41 -12.98 -10.59
N PHE A 189 5.84 -12.59 -9.46
CA PHE A 189 4.46 -12.12 -9.40
C PHE A 189 4.25 -10.83 -10.21
N ILE A 190 5.16 -9.87 -10.07
CA ILE A 190 5.10 -8.59 -10.81
C ILE A 190 5.16 -8.83 -12.31
N GLU A 191 6.14 -9.63 -12.78
CA GLU A 191 6.29 -9.96 -14.19
C GLU A 191 5.05 -10.69 -14.74
N GLU A 192 4.50 -11.67 -14.00
CA GLU A 192 3.30 -12.39 -14.40
C GLU A 192 2.08 -11.48 -14.56
N VAL A 193 1.88 -10.54 -13.66
CA VAL A 193 0.77 -9.58 -13.76
C VAL A 193 1.03 -8.58 -14.87
N HIS A 194 2.20 -7.93 -14.86
CA HIS A 194 2.52 -6.82 -15.77
C HIS A 194 2.48 -7.25 -17.24
N PHE A 195 3.18 -8.34 -17.58
CA PHE A 195 3.24 -8.83 -18.97
C PHE A 195 1.98 -9.63 -19.37
N GLY A 196 1.17 -10.08 -18.41
CA GLY A 196 -0.13 -10.67 -18.66
C GLY A 196 -1.29 -9.67 -18.76
N ALA A 197 -1.03 -8.39 -18.54
CA ALA A 197 -1.97 -7.28 -18.66
C ALA A 197 -1.78 -6.54 -20.00
N THR A 198 -2.83 -5.87 -20.48
CA THR A 198 -2.67 -4.92 -21.59
C THR A 198 -1.89 -3.69 -21.12
N PRO A 199 -1.26 -2.91 -22.03
CA PRO A 199 -0.56 -1.67 -21.65
C PRO A 199 -1.47 -0.67 -20.91
N ALA A 200 -2.76 -0.63 -21.23
CA ALA A 200 -3.72 0.23 -20.55
C ALA A 200 -4.02 -0.23 -19.12
N GLU A 201 -4.12 -1.54 -18.89
CA GLU A 201 -4.29 -2.14 -17.55
C GLU A 201 -3.02 -1.95 -16.72
N ALA A 202 -1.85 -2.26 -17.27
CA ALA A 202 -0.56 -2.16 -16.59
C ALA A 202 -0.25 -0.73 -16.11
N ARG A 203 -0.70 0.30 -16.86
CA ARG A 203 -0.55 1.71 -16.43
C ARG A 203 -1.33 2.08 -15.19
N ARG A 204 -2.27 1.26 -14.75
CA ARG A 204 -3.13 1.48 -13.58
C ARG A 204 -2.73 0.61 -12.39
N ILE A 205 -1.58 -0.07 -12.46
CA ILE A 205 -1.04 -0.90 -11.39
C ILE A 205 0.33 -0.35 -10.97
N TRP A 206 0.52 -0.16 -9.68
CA TRP A 206 1.79 0.19 -9.05
C TRP A 206 2.22 -0.88 -8.06
N TRP A 207 3.53 -1.01 -7.91
CA TRP A 207 4.18 -2.01 -7.08
C TRP A 207 4.97 -1.35 -5.97
N ASP A 208 4.78 -1.75 -4.72
CA ASP A 208 5.69 -1.33 -3.68
C ASP A 208 7.01 -2.13 -3.76
N ILE A 209 8.10 -1.53 -3.29
CA ILE A 209 9.42 -2.16 -3.36
C ILE A 209 9.75 -3.03 -2.15
N SER A 210 8.85 -3.16 -1.16
CA SER A 210 9.16 -3.78 0.14
C SER A 210 9.61 -5.23 0.02
N TRP A 211 9.02 -6.01 -0.90
CA TRP A 211 9.30 -7.43 -1.07
C TRP A 211 10.24 -7.76 -2.24
N ILE A 212 10.54 -6.82 -3.09
CA ILE A 212 11.45 -7.02 -4.22
C ILE A 212 12.89 -7.09 -3.69
N TRP A 213 13.64 -8.11 -4.09
CA TRP A 213 15.04 -8.26 -3.68
C TRP A 213 15.91 -7.21 -4.38
N GLY A 214 16.79 -6.60 -3.59
CA GLY A 214 17.84 -5.73 -4.10
C GLY A 214 19.13 -6.52 -4.35
N PRO A 215 20.28 -5.83 -4.48
CA PRO A 215 21.56 -6.51 -4.61
C PRO A 215 21.78 -7.55 -3.48
N PRO A 216 22.41 -8.71 -3.78
CA PRO A 216 23.07 -9.06 -5.05
C PRO A 216 22.16 -9.71 -6.10
N GLU A 217 20.87 -9.98 -5.83
CA GLU A 217 19.96 -10.63 -6.78
C GLU A 217 19.49 -9.73 -7.91
N ASP A 218 19.60 -8.41 -7.76
CA ASP A 218 19.27 -7.38 -8.75
C ASP A 218 17.83 -7.43 -9.30
N HIS A 219 16.89 -8.03 -8.57
CA HIS A 219 15.50 -8.14 -9.02
C HIS A 219 14.87 -6.77 -9.24
N LEU A 220 15.14 -5.81 -8.34
CA LEU A 220 14.60 -4.46 -8.48
C LEU A 220 15.22 -3.75 -9.70
N ALA A 221 16.52 -3.88 -9.93
CA ALA A 221 17.20 -3.30 -11.11
C ALA A 221 16.62 -3.84 -12.42
N ILE A 222 16.38 -5.15 -12.48
CA ILE A 222 15.80 -5.79 -13.67
C ILE A 222 14.38 -5.28 -13.91
N LEU A 223 13.54 -5.20 -12.88
CA LEU A 223 12.17 -4.71 -12.99
C LEU A 223 12.13 -3.23 -13.43
N LEU A 224 13.00 -2.39 -12.88
CA LEU A 224 13.09 -0.99 -13.29
C LEU A 224 13.54 -0.82 -14.73
N ALA A 225 14.43 -1.69 -15.21
CA ALA A 225 14.88 -1.68 -16.60
C ALA A 225 13.82 -2.20 -17.58
N THR A 226 12.97 -3.14 -17.17
CA THR A 226 12.00 -3.82 -18.06
C THR A 226 10.60 -3.21 -18.02
N ILE A 227 10.20 -2.67 -16.87
CA ILE A 227 8.85 -2.12 -16.63
C ILE A 227 8.89 -0.58 -16.58
N GLY A 228 9.98 0.00 -16.04
CA GLY A 228 10.15 1.43 -15.84
C GLY A 228 9.84 1.89 -14.42
N PRO A 229 10.57 2.92 -13.93
CA PRO A 229 10.42 3.41 -12.55
C PRO A 229 9.04 4.04 -12.25
N GLU A 230 8.27 4.41 -13.28
CA GLU A 230 6.94 5.01 -13.14
C GLU A 230 5.87 4.04 -12.63
N ARG A 231 6.19 2.74 -12.53
CA ARG A 231 5.28 1.72 -12.00
C ARG A 231 5.61 1.30 -10.57
N PHE A 232 6.62 1.90 -9.95
CA PHE A 232 7.04 1.55 -8.60
C PHE A 232 6.79 2.69 -7.62
N VAL A 233 6.44 2.34 -6.39
CA VAL A 233 6.25 3.27 -5.27
C VAL A 233 7.09 2.81 -4.08
N PHE A 234 7.55 3.76 -3.28
CA PHE A 234 8.29 3.45 -2.07
C PHE A 234 7.34 2.89 -1.02
N GLY A 235 7.57 1.67 -0.60
CA GLY A 235 6.87 1.00 0.49
C GLY A 235 7.84 0.17 1.30
N THR A 236 7.69 0.16 2.62
CA THR A 236 8.61 -0.56 3.51
C THR A 236 8.04 -1.85 4.05
N GLY A 237 6.73 -1.91 4.27
CA GLY A 237 6.07 -3.01 5.00
C GLY A 237 6.35 -2.98 6.50
N GLN A 238 6.85 -1.85 7.04
CA GLN A 238 7.11 -1.73 8.47
C GLN A 238 5.81 -1.81 9.29
N PRO A 239 5.83 -2.35 10.51
CA PRO A 239 6.97 -2.87 11.26
C PRO A 239 7.30 -4.34 10.96
N LEU A 240 6.56 -5.01 10.07
CA LEU A 240 6.83 -6.41 9.71
C LEU A 240 8.18 -6.57 8.98
N ARG A 241 8.71 -5.47 8.44
CA ARG A 241 10.00 -5.36 7.78
C ARG A 241 10.76 -4.15 8.26
N LEU A 242 12.08 -4.21 8.18
CA LEU A 242 12.94 -3.09 8.52
C LEU A 242 12.87 -2.04 7.39
N PRO A 243 12.53 -0.78 7.67
CA PRO A 243 12.47 0.27 6.66
C PRO A 243 13.82 0.56 6.02
N GLU A 244 14.93 0.31 6.73
CA GLU A 244 16.30 0.40 6.22
C GLU A 244 16.51 -0.45 4.97
N ASN A 245 15.83 -1.60 4.87
CA ASN A 245 15.94 -2.48 3.72
C ASN A 245 15.43 -1.82 2.42
N ALA A 246 14.28 -1.15 2.48
CA ALA A 246 13.74 -0.44 1.33
C ALA A 246 14.63 0.75 0.90
N VAL A 247 15.19 1.47 1.88
CA VAL A 247 16.12 2.58 1.62
C VAL A 247 17.42 2.07 0.99
N ALA A 248 18.03 1.03 1.58
CA ALA A 248 19.26 0.46 1.09
C ALA A 248 19.16 -0.06 -0.35
N LYS A 249 18.02 -0.65 -0.73
CA LYS A 249 17.78 -1.08 -2.10
C LYS A 249 17.92 0.08 -3.10
N LEU A 250 17.35 1.24 -2.80
CA LEU A 250 17.44 2.41 -3.67
C LEU A 250 18.83 3.08 -3.62
N ASP A 251 19.50 3.03 -2.46
CA ASP A 251 20.84 3.62 -2.29
C ASP A 251 21.92 2.82 -3.02
N LEU A 252 21.74 1.50 -3.14
CA LEU A 252 22.69 0.61 -3.83
C LEU A 252 22.46 0.52 -5.35
N LEU A 253 21.35 1.03 -5.84
CA LEU A 253 21.07 1.07 -7.27
C LEU A 253 21.62 2.37 -7.89
N ASP A 254 22.26 2.25 -9.03
CA ASP A 254 22.67 3.40 -9.87
C ASP A 254 21.45 3.93 -10.63
N LEU A 255 20.53 4.54 -9.89
CA LEU A 255 19.31 5.13 -10.44
C LEU A 255 19.54 6.60 -10.77
N PRO A 256 19.11 7.06 -11.96
CA PRO A 256 19.00 8.49 -12.24
C PRO A 256 18.13 9.18 -11.17
N ALA A 257 18.52 10.39 -10.77
CA ALA A 257 17.81 11.13 -9.72
C ALA A 257 16.30 11.28 -9.99
N GLU A 258 15.91 11.42 -11.27
CA GLU A 258 14.50 11.47 -11.66
C GLU A 258 13.77 10.16 -11.38
N GLY A 259 14.37 9.02 -11.73
CA GLY A 259 13.80 7.69 -11.48
C GLY A 259 13.62 7.43 -9.98
N ARG A 260 14.62 7.82 -9.17
CA ARG A 260 14.55 7.75 -7.73
C ARG A 260 13.42 8.62 -7.17
N THR A 261 13.34 9.88 -7.60
CA THR A 261 12.28 10.82 -7.18
C THR A 261 10.89 10.26 -7.51
N ARG A 262 10.74 9.64 -8.69
CA ARG A 262 9.47 9.00 -9.08
C ARG A 262 9.07 7.93 -8.10
N ILE A 263 9.97 7.03 -7.74
CA ILE A 263 9.68 5.93 -6.80
C ILE A 263 9.39 6.47 -5.39
N GLU A 264 10.20 7.41 -4.90
CA GLU A 264 10.10 7.92 -3.53
C GLU A 264 8.81 8.72 -3.27
N SER A 265 8.28 9.44 -4.29
CA SER A 265 7.03 10.21 -4.13
C SER A 265 6.34 10.63 -5.44
N GLY A 266 7.09 10.77 -6.53
CA GLY A 266 6.58 11.37 -7.76
C GLY A 266 5.39 10.62 -8.36
N ASN A 267 5.45 9.30 -8.35
CA ASN A 267 4.39 8.46 -8.92
C ASN A 267 3.08 8.52 -8.11
N LEU A 268 3.11 9.01 -6.87
CA LEU A 268 1.88 9.13 -6.06
C LEU A 268 0.87 10.10 -6.65
N ARG A 269 1.31 11.04 -7.49
CA ARG A 269 0.39 11.91 -8.23
C ARG A 269 -0.50 11.08 -9.16
N ASP A 270 0.09 10.15 -9.90
CA ASP A 270 -0.63 9.29 -10.83
C ASP A 270 -1.48 8.24 -10.09
N VAL A 271 -0.97 7.74 -8.96
CA VAL A 271 -1.70 6.83 -8.07
C VAL A 271 -2.97 7.47 -7.54
N THR A 272 -2.92 8.73 -7.12
CA THR A 272 -4.03 9.45 -6.46
C THR A 272 -4.77 10.43 -7.37
N ALA A 273 -4.36 10.56 -8.64
CA ALA A 273 -5.05 11.41 -9.62
C ALA A 273 -6.46 10.87 -9.87
N GLY A 274 -7.50 11.51 -9.38
CA GLY A 274 -8.91 11.19 -9.53
C GLY A 274 -9.69 12.39 -9.98
#